data_eaea9bbc05fe1723739651b21ff81ae2
#
_entry.id   eaea9bbc05fe1723739651b21ff81ae2
#
_cell.length_a   1.000
_cell.length_b   1.000
_cell.length_c   1.000
_cell.angle_alpha   90.00
_cell.angle_beta   90.00
_cell.angle_gamma   90.00
#
_symmetry.space_group_name_H-M   'P 1'
#
loop_
_entity.id
_entity.type
_entity.pdbx_description
1 polymer ?
#
loop_
_entity_poly.entity_id
_entity_poly.type
_entity_poly.pdbx_seq_one_letter_code
_entity_poly.pdbx_strand_id
1 'polypeptide(L)'
;LIAFSISMGVLVYVFMNLSLYYSSIISPIILGSQLAIPFGILASAIMLGENISSKKWLLIFSAFIGILIIFFDPKLANNFLGLFYASLMALSFGLSQVYSRELRNLDVSLLNAFVGLIGFLVLLIISFFIEKNTLTNIISINMDSWLLISYQAIVVSLGAHLLMFYLYKFYTV
;
A
#
# COMPACT_ATOMS: atom_id res chain seq x y z
N LEU A 1 -2.08 -8.44 14.53
CA LEU A 1 -0.83 -8.66 13.81
C LEU A 1 -1.08 -9.28 12.43
N ILE A 2 -1.83 -10.40 12.32
CA ILE A 2 -2.14 -11.05 11.02
C ILE A 2 -2.88 -10.08 10.09
N ALA A 3 -3.93 -9.40 10.55
CA ALA A 3 -4.67 -8.42 9.76
C ALA A 3 -3.76 -7.27 9.25
N PHE A 4 -2.87 -6.79 10.09
CA PHE A 4 -1.84 -5.81 9.72
C PHE A 4 -0.93 -6.33 8.61
N SER A 5 -0.39 -7.55 8.78
CA SER A 5 0.53 -8.16 7.81
C SER A 5 -0.15 -8.47 6.48
N ILE A 6 -1.40 -8.90 6.48
CA ILE A 6 -2.18 -9.10 5.25
C ILE A 6 -2.45 -7.76 4.57
N SER A 7 -2.89 -6.75 5.32
CA SER A 7 -3.19 -5.44 4.75
C SER A 7 -1.94 -4.80 4.12
N MET A 8 -0.84 -4.75 4.86
CA MET A 8 0.41 -4.10 4.43
C MET A 8 1.26 -4.97 3.50
N GLY A 9 1.41 -6.26 3.82
CA GLY A 9 2.32 -7.16 3.12
C GLY A 9 1.71 -7.86 1.90
N VAL A 10 0.38 -7.96 1.83
CA VAL A 10 -0.30 -8.67 0.73
C VAL A 10 -1.16 -7.72 -0.09
N LEU A 11 -2.21 -7.13 0.51
CA LEU A 11 -3.21 -6.37 -0.24
C LEU A 11 -2.62 -5.14 -0.93
N VAL A 12 -1.74 -4.40 -0.25
CA VAL A 12 -1.04 -3.25 -0.85
C VAL A 12 -0.30 -3.67 -2.11
N TYR A 13 0.48 -4.76 -2.06
CA TYR A 13 1.27 -5.21 -3.22
C TYR A 13 0.42 -5.84 -4.31
N VAL A 14 -0.60 -6.62 -3.97
CA VAL A 14 -1.54 -7.19 -4.96
C VAL A 14 -2.24 -6.07 -5.72
N PHE A 15 -2.83 -5.10 -5.02
CA PHE A 15 -3.53 -4.01 -5.67
C PHE A 15 -2.59 -3.05 -6.41
N MET A 16 -1.37 -2.86 -5.94
CA MET A 16 -0.34 -2.10 -6.66
C MET A 16 -0.02 -2.77 -8.01
N ASN A 17 0.24 -4.07 -8.02
CA ASN A 17 0.54 -4.80 -9.25
C ASN A 17 -0.66 -4.83 -10.22
N LEU A 18 -1.89 -5.04 -9.71
CA LEU A 18 -3.09 -4.95 -10.53
C LEU A 18 -3.30 -3.55 -11.11
N SER A 19 -3.03 -2.51 -10.31
CA SER A 19 -3.11 -1.12 -10.77
C SER A 19 -2.13 -0.86 -11.93
N LEU A 20 -0.88 -1.31 -11.79
CA LEU A 20 0.14 -1.20 -12.85
C LEU A 20 -0.21 -2.04 -14.09
N TYR A 21 -0.78 -3.22 -13.90
CA TYR A 21 -1.17 -4.09 -15.01
C TYR A 21 -2.31 -3.49 -15.86
N TYR A 22 -3.30 -2.86 -15.23
CA TYR A 22 -4.45 -2.26 -15.90
C TYR A 22 -4.27 -0.80 -16.31
N SER A 23 -3.12 -0.19 -16.01
CA SER A 23 -2.85 1.19 -16.39
C SER A 23 -1.67 1.30 -17.35
N SER A 24 -1.87 2.04 -18.44
CA SER A 24 -0.79 2.39 -19.36
C SER A 24 0.05 3.59 -18.88
N ILE A 25 -0.39 4.29 -17.83
CA ILE A 25 0.23 5.52 -17.32
C ILE A 25 0.42 5.40 -15.80
N ILE A 26 1.62 5.70 -15.31
CA ILE A 26 1.96 5.56 -13.88
C ILE A 26 1.41 6.72 -13.03
N SER A 27 1.35 7.93 -13.60
CA SER A 27 1.00 9.14 -12.85
C SER A 27 -0.35 9.07 -12.11
N PRO A 28 -1.46 8.59 -12.72
CA PRO A 28 -2.73 8.44 -12.01
C PRO A 28 -2.67 7.46 -10.85
N ILE A 29 -1.83 6.43 -10.96
CA ILE A 29 -1.64 5.43 -9.89
C ILE A 29 -1.00 6.07 -8.67
N ILE A 30 0.06 6.88 -8.90
CA ILE A 30 0.74 7.61 -7.83
C ILE A 30 -0.22 8.59 -7.16
N LEU A 31 -1.03 9.32 -7.94
CA LEU A 31 -2.03 10.23 -7.39
C LEU A 31 -3.12 9.48 -6.62
N GLY A 32 -3.61 8.36 -7.15
CA GLY A 32 -4.59 7.50 -6.48
C GLY A 32 -4.09 6.96 -5.14
N SER A 33 -2.79 6.64 -5.05
CA SER A 33 -2.18 6.16 -3.80
C SER A 33 -2.21 7.19 -2.67
N GLN A 34 -2.30 8.49 -2.98
CA GLN A 34 -2.41 9.56 -1.97
C GLN A 34 -3.73 9.50 -1.18
N LEU A 35 -4.74 8.78 -1.68
CA LEU A 35 -5.95 8.48 -0.89
C LEU A 35 -5.66 7.67 0.38
N ALA A 36 -4.47 7.11 0.54
CA ALA A 36 -4.08 6.43 1.78
C ALA A 36 -4.21 7.33 3.02
N ILE A 37 -3.94 8.63 2.88
CA ILE A 37 -4.07 9.60 3.97
C ILE A 37 -5.54 9.76 4.40
N PRO A 38 -6.49 10.16 3.52
CA PRO A 38 -7.88 10.28 3.91
C PRO A 38 -8.50 8.94 4.34
N PHE A 39 -8.14 7.82 3.71
CA PHE A 39 -8.58 6.51 4.17
C PHE A 39 -8.04 6.14 5.55
N GLY A 40 -6.78 6.47 5.86
CA GLY A 40 -6.20 6.26 7.19
C GLY A 40 -6.93 7.08 8.26
N ILE A 41 -7.27 8.34 7.98
CA ILE A 41 -8.04 9.19 8.91
C ILE A 41 -9.45 8.62 9.12
N LEU A 42 -10.15 8.21 8.07
CA LEU A 42 -11.48 7.61 8.17
C LEU A 42 -11.45 6.28 8.93
N ALA A 43 -10.49 5.42 8.61
CA ALA A 43 -10.31 4.14 9.31
C ALA A 43 -9.99 4.36 10.80
N SER A 44 -9.16 5.34 11.14
CA SER A 44 -8.83 5.74 12.52
C SER A 44 -10.07 6.20 13.30
N ALA A 45 -10.93 7.00 12.67
CA ALA A 45 -12.18 7.43 13.28
C ALA A 45 -13.14 6.26 13.55
N ILE A 46 -13.25 5.33 12.59
CA ILE A 46 -14.17 4.19 12.72
C ILE A 46 -13.62 3.14 13.69
N MET A 47 -12.35 2.79 13.59
CA MET A 47 -11.76 1.68 14.35
C MET A 47 -11.28 2.10 15.75
N LEU A 48 -10.75 3.31 15.89
CA LEU A 48 -10.19 3.82 17.14
C LEU A 48 -11.12 4.81 17.85
N GLY A 49 -12.25 5.17 17.24
CA GLY A 49 -13.19 6.15 17.81
C GLY A 49 -12.63 7.58 17.85
N GLU A 50 -11.69 7.91 17.01
CA GLU A 50 -11.08 9.24 16.99
C GLU A 50 -12.02 10.28 16.37
N ASN A 51 -12.13 11.44 17.02
CA ASN A 51 -12.93 12.54 16.49
C ASN A 51 -12.23 13.24 15.33
N ILE A 52 -12.89 13.29 14.17
CA ILE A 52 -12.40 14.02 13.01
C ILE A 52 -12.82 15.49 13.16
N SER A 53 -11.83 16.40 13.23
CA SER A 53 -12.11 17.84 13.23
C SER A 53 -12.69 18.31 11.88
N SER A 54 -13.44 19.42 11.89
CA SER A 54 -14.02 20.00 10.67
C SER A 54 -12.96 20.30 9.60
N LYS A 55 -11.76 20.71 10.02
CA LYS A 55 -10.64 20.92 9.08
C LYS A 55 -10.19 19.63 8.41
N LYS A 56 -10.09 18.53 9.15
CA LYS A 56 -9.74 17.21 8.58
C LYS A 56 -10.84 16.73 7.63
N TRP A 57 -12.13 16.93 7.92
CA TRP A 57 -13.23 16.64 7.00
C TRP A 57 -13.08 17.39 5.67
N LEU A 58 -12.77 18.68 5.71
CA LEU A 58 -12.54 19.47 4.50
C LEU A 58 -11.40 18.89 3.66
N LEU A 59 -10.28 18.49 4.29
CA LEU A 59 -9.15 17.88 3.59
C LEU A 59 -9.51 16.52 2.97
N ILE A 60 -10.29 15.69 3.68
CA ILE A 60 -10.77 14.40 3.16
C ILE A 60 -11.62 14.63 1.90
N PHE A 61 -12.61 15.52 1.96
CA PHE A 61 -13.47 15.82 0.81
C PHE A 61 -12.66 16.41 -0.36
N SER A 62 -11.71 17.31 -0.09
CA SER A 62 -10.86 17.88 -1.14
C SER A 62 -10.02 16.81 -1.83
N ALA A 63 -9.48 15.85 -1.09
CA ALA A 63 -8.71 14.75 -1.65
C ALA A 63 -9.59 13.85 -2.55
N PHE A 64 -10.79 13.48 -2.11
CA PHE A 64 -11.72 12.70 -2.93
C PHE A 64 -12.17 13.46 -4.18
N ILE A 65 -12.48 14.76 -4.07
CA ILE A 65 -12.83 15.59 -5.24
C ILE A 65 -11.65 15.63 -6.23
N GLY A 66 -10.40 15.80 -5.75
CA GLY A 66 -9.22 15.77 -6.60
C GLY A 66 -9.09 14.47 -7.40
N ILE A 67 -9.32 13.33 -6.76
CA ILE A 67 -9.31 12.03 -7.45
C ILE A 67 -10.48 11.89 -8.42
N LEU A 68 -11.69 12.37 -8.06
CA LEU A 68 -12.84 12.35 -8.98
C LEU A 68 -12.54 13.16 -10.25
N ILE A 69 -11.90 14.32 -10.14
CA ILE A 69 -11.49 15.11 -11.32
C ILE A 69 -10.59 14.29 -12.24
N ILE A 70 -9.65 13.52 -11.67
CA ILE A 70 -8.77 12.64 -12.44
C ILE A 70 -9.57 11.52 -13.13
N PHE A 71 -10.55 10.93 -12.45
CA PHE A 71 -11.41 9.90 -13.04
C PHE A 71 -12.21 10.37 -14.24
N PHE A 72 -12.56 11.65 -14.28
CA PHE A 72 -13.34 12.25 -15.38
C PHE A 72 -12.46 12.81 -16.52
N ASP A 73 -11.12 12.70 -16.44
CA ASP A 73 -10.26 13.06 -17.57
C ASP A 73 -10.42 12.03 -18.71
N PRO A 74 -10.87 12.45 -19.91
CA PRO A 74 -11.07 11.55 -21.05
C PRO A 74 -9.79 10.81 -21.47
N LYS A 75 -8.61 11.40 -21.24
CA LYS A 75 -7.32 10.77 -21.52
C LYS A 75 -7.02 9.60 -20.59
N LEU A 76 -7.69 9.56 -19.45
CA LEU A 76 -7.51 8.55 -18.41
C LEU A 76 -8.68 7.54 -18.37
N ALA A 77 -9.70 7.71 -19.19
CA ALA A 77 -10.86 6.82 -19.22
C ALA A 77 -10.45 5.34 -19.44
N ASN A 78 -9.42 5.09 -20.24
CA ASN A 78 -8.88 3.74 -20.45
C ASN A 78 -8.08 3.19 -19.27
N ASN A 79 -7.81 4.00 -18.24
CA ASN A 79 -7.05 3.62 -17.06
C ASN A 79 -7.92 3.52 -15.80
N PHE A 80 -9.25 3.48 -15.96
CA PHE A 80 -10.21 3.42 -14.84
C PHE A 80 -9.92 2.26 -13.88
N LEU A 81 -9.69 1.05 -14.40
CA LEU A 81 -9.37 -0.11 -13.58
C LEU A 81 -8.05 0.07 -12.82
N GLY A 82 -7.03 0.65 -13.47
CA GLY A 82 -5.77 0.98 -12.81
C GLY A 82 -5.96 1.93 -11.64
N LEU A 83 -6.75 2.99 -11.81
CA LEU A 83 -7.07 3.95 -10.76
C LEU A 83 -7.91 3.32 -9.64
N PHE A 84 -8.86 2.47 -10.00
CA PHE A 84 -9.67 1.73 -9.02
C PHE A 84 -8.79 0.85 -8.13
N TYR A 85 -7.88 0.07 -8.71
CA TYR A 85 -6.94 -0.74 -7.91
C TYR A 85 -5.96 0.11 -7.11
N ALA A 86 -5.53 1.27 -7.61
CA ALA A 86 -4.73 2.23 -6.85
C ALA A 86 -5.48 2.74 -5.61
N SER A 87 -6.79 2.97 -5.72
CA SER A 87 -7.63 3.36 -4.60
C SER A 87 -7.79 2.24 -3.56
N LEU A 88 -7.91 0.98 -4.01
CA LEU A 88 -7.93 -0.18 -3.11
C LEU A 88 -6.57 -0.40 -2.41
N MET A 89 -5.47 -0.18 -3.13
CA MET A 89 -4.13 -0.16 -2.54
C MET A 89 -4.03 0.90 -1.45
N ALA A 90 -4.49 2.12 -1.74
CA ALA A 90 -4.51 3.24 -0.79
C ALA A 90 -5.36 2.93 0.46
N LEU A 91 -6.53 2.32 0.27
CA LEU A 91 -7.38 1.86 1.38
C LEU A 91 -6.66 0.82 2.25
N SER A 92 -6.05 -0.18 1.63
CA SER A 92 -5.29 -1.21 2.34
C SER A 92 -4.13 -0.62 3.13
N PHE A 93 -3.43 0.35 2.55
CA PHE A 93 -2.34 1.05 3.21
C PHE A 93 -2.86 1.92 4.37
N GLY A 94 -3.96 2.65 4.20
CA GLY A 94 -4.61 3.42 5.26
C GLY A 94 -5.04 2.53 6.44
N LEU A 95 -5.64 1.37 6.18
CA LEU A 95 -5.98 0.39 7.21
C LEU A 95 -4.74 -0.14 7.93
N SER A 96 -3.66 -0.41 7.21
CA SER A 96 -2.41 -0.89 7.82
C SER A 96 -1.82 0.13 8.79
N GLN A 97 -1.95 1.43 8.51
CA GLN A 97 -1.52 2.49 9.43
C GLN A 97 -2.28 2.43 10.76
N VAL A 98 -3.59 2.21 10.73
CA VAL A 98 -4.42 2.07 11.94
C VAL A 98 -4.02 0.83 12.73
N TYR A 99 -3.88 -0.32 12.08
CA TYR A 99 -3.40 -1.54 12.74
C TYR A 99 -1.99 -1.38 13.33
N SER A 100 -1.09 -0.68 12.64
CA SER A 100 0.25 -0.38 13.16
C SER A 100 0.19 0.42 14.47
N ARG A 101 -0.76 1.36 14.59
CA ARG A 101 -0.97 2.14 15.82
C ARG A 101 -1.54 1.30 16.98
N GLU A 102 -2.45 0.38 16.70
CA GLU A 102 -2.94 -0.57 17.71
C GLU A 102 -1.80 -1.46 18.23
N LEU A 103 -0.85 -1.79 17.35
CA LEU A 103 0.30 -2.65 17.65
C LEU A 103 1.54 -1.88 18.15
N ARG A 104 1.41 -0.59 18.49
CA ARG A 104 2.54 0.29 18.86
C ARG A 104 3.40 -0.22 20.03
N ASN A 105 2.85 -1.10 20.86
CA ASN A 105 3.55 -1.70 22.01
C ASN A 105 4.48 -2.86 21.61
N LEU A 106 4.35 -3.35 20.36
CA LEU A 106 5.22 -4.40 19.84
C LEU A 106 6.51 -3.81 19.30
N ASP A 107 7.53 -4.66 19.22
CA ASP A 107 8.78 -4.29 18.59
C ASP A 107 8.59 -4.03 17.09
N VAL A 108 9.18 -2.94 16.62
CA VAL A 108 9.07 -2.51 15.22
C VAL A 108 9.68 -3.53 14.26
N SER A 109 10.79 -4.16 14.67
CA SER A 109 11.45 -5.19 13.87
C SER A 109 10.58 -6.44 13.75
N LEU A 110 9.85 -6.78 14.83
CA LEU A 110 8.88 -7.88 14.83
C LEU A 110 7.73 -7.60 13.87
N LEU A 111 7.16 -6.38 13.90
CA LEU A 111 6.11 -5.96 12.97
C LEU A 111 6.57 -6.10 11.52
N ASN A 112 7.75 -5.60 11.20
CA ASN A 112 8.31 -5.66 9.85
C ASN A 112 8.60 -7.11 9.40
N ALA A 113 9.11 -7.95 10.32
CA ALA A 113 9.36 -9.36 10.04
C ALA A 113 8.07 -10.13 9.71
N PHE A 114 6.98 -9.88 10.45
CA PHE A 114 5.68 -10.51 10.17
C PHE A 114 5.08 -10.04 8.84
N VAL A 115 5.17 -8.74 8.52
CA VAL A 115 4.76 -8.21 7.21
C VAL A 115 5.53 -8.88 6.08
N GLY A 116 6.85 -8.99 6.21
CA GLY A 116 7.70 -9.62 5.22
C GLY A 116 7.44 -11.12 5.08
N LEU A 117 7.32 -11.86 6.19
CA LEU A 117 7.09 -13.30 6.17
C LEU A 117 5.72 -13.66 5.58
N ILE A 118 4.65 -13.06 6.09
CA ILE A 118 3.28 -13.34 5.61
C ILE A 118 3.13 -12.84 4.17
N GLY A 119 3.65 -11.65 3.86
CA GLY A 119 3.65 -11.11 2.51
C GLY A 119 4.36 -12.05 1.53
N PHE A 120 5.57 -12.48 1.85
CA PHE A 120 6.34 -13.42 1.03
C PHE A 120 5.58 -14.73 0.79
N LEU A 121 5.09 -15.39 1.84
CA LEU A 121 4.41 -16.68 1.72
C LEU A 121 3.14 -16.58 0.88
N VAL A 122 2.29 -15.58 1.15
CA VAL A 122 1.01 -15.43 0.44
C VAL A 122 1.24 -15.00 -1.01
N LEU A 123 2.13 -14.03 -1.26
CA LEU A 123 2.41 -13.59 -2.62
C LEU A 123 3.11 -14.68 -3.44
N LEU A 124 3.98 -15.47 -2.84
CA LEU A 124 4.59 -16.62 -3.49
C LEU A 124 3.52 -17.63 -3.94
N ILE A 125 2.58 -17.97 -3.05
CA ILE A 125 1.46 -18.87 -3.39
C ILE A 125 0.63 -18.28 -4.53
N ILE A 126 0.27 -17.01 -4.45
CA ILE A 126 -0.49 -16.31 -5.50
C ILE A 126 0.26 -16.36 -6.85
N SER A 127 1.56 -16.08 -6.83
CA SER A 127 2.41 -16.11 -8.03
C SER A 127 2.41 -17.50 -8.69
N PHE A 128 2.52 -18.58 -7.92
CA PHE A 128 2.47 -19.94 -8.47
C PHE A 128 1.14 -20.28 -9.14
N PHE A 129 0.02 -19.72 -8.67
CA PHE A 129 -1.31 -19.99 -9.27
C PHE A 129 -1.62 -19.09 -10.47
N ILE A 130 -1.10 -17.86 -10.49
CA ILE A 130 -1.47 -16.86 -11.52
C ILE A 130 -0.41 -16.78 -12.61
N GLU A 131 0.87 -16.85 -12.26
CA GLU A 131 1.97 -16.66 -13.19
C GLU A 131 2.42 -17.98 -13.81
N LYS A 132 2.44 -18.01 -15.14
CA LYS A 132 3.04 -19.14 -15.86
C LYS A 132 4.56 -19.03 -15.79
N ASN A 133 5.22 -20.15 -15.48
CA ASN A 133 6.68 -20.25 -15.47
C ASN A 133 7.40 -19.38 -14.42
N THR A 134 6.80 -19.19 -13.24
CA THR A 134 7.37 -18.36 -12.15
C THR A 134 8.84 -18.67 -11.87
N LEU A 135 9.22 -19.95 -11.76
CA LEU A 135 10.60 -20.35 -11.46
C LEU A 135 11.57 -19.98 -12.60
N THR A 136 11.19 -20.21 -13.86
CA THR A 136 12.04 -19.84 -15.00
C THR A 136 12.19 -18.33 -15.13
N ASN A 137 11.14 -17.58 -14.84
CA ASN A 137 11.17 -16.12 -14.82
C ASN A 137 12.13 -15.59 -13.74
N ILE A 138 12.10 -16.16 -12.55
CA ILE A 138 13.01 -15.77 -11.44
C ILE A 138 14.48 -16.05 -11.83
N ILE A 139 14.77 -17.19 -12.42
CA ILE A 139 16.13 -17.56 -12.83
C ILE A 139 16.65 -16.68 -13.97
N SER A 140 15.77 -16.19 -14.84
CA SER A 140 16.11 -15.36 -16.00
C SER A 140 16.24 -13.86 -15.69
N ILE A 141 16.03 -13.44 -14.44
CA ILE A 141 16.16 -12.03 -14.04
C ILE A 141 17.58 -11.53 -14.29
N ASN A 142 17.72 -10.38 -14.95
CA ASN A 142 19.03 -9.75 -15.19
C ASN A 142 19.58 -9.09 -13.92
N MET A 143 20.89 -8.76 -13.95
CA MET A 143 21.59 -8.19 -12.79
C MET A 143 20.99 -6.84 -12.36
N ASP A 144 20.56 -5.99 -13.30
CA ASP A 144 19.98 -4.68 -12.98
C ASP A 144 18.68 -4.83 -12.20
N SER A 145 17.84 -5.79 -12.58
CA SER A 145 16.62 -6.11 -11.82
C SER A 145 16.95 -6.66 -10.42
N TRP A 146 17.98 -7.49 -10.28
CA TRP A 146 18.43 -7.94 -8.97
C TRP A 146 18.93 -6.79 -8.08
N LEU A 147 19.64 -5.82 -8.64
CA LEU A 147 20.06 -4.61 -7.92
C LEU A 147 18.85 -3.78 -7.46
N LEU A 148 17.83 -3.60 -8.33
CA LEU A 148 16.59 -2.90 -7.96
C LEU A 148 15.81 -3.64 -6.87
N ILE A 149 15.67 -4.96 -6.97
CA ILE A 149 15.02 -5.79 -5.94
C ILE A 149 15.76 -5.69 -4.60
N SER A 150 17.10 -5.75 -4.64
CA SER A 150 17.93 -5.62 -3.43
C SER A 150 17.81 -4.25 -2.80
N TYR A 151 17.80 -3.18 -3.61
CA TYR A 151 17.55 -1.82 -3.14
C TYR A 151 16.17 -1.71 -2.47
N GLN A 152 15.12 -2.23 -3.11
CA GLN A 152 13.76 -2.24 -2.57
C GLN A 152 13.68 -3.01 -1.24
N ALA A 153 14.34 -4.16 -1.15
CA ALA A 153 14.33 -4.97 0.05
C ALA A 153 15.09 -4.31 1.22
N ILE A 154 16.28 -3.76 0.96
CA ILE A 154 17.15 -3.25 2.02
C ILE A 154 16.76 -1.81 2.38
N VAL A 155 16.70 -0.91 1.40
CA VAL A 155 16.50 0.52 1.68
C VAL A 155 15.04 0.83 1.99
N VAL A 156 14.12 0.32 1.19
CA VAL A 156 12.69 0.63 1.36
C VAL A 156 12.07 -0.26 2.45
N SER A 157 12.18 -1.57 2.33
CA SER A 157 11.49 -2.48 3.24
C SER A 157 12.13 -2.50 4.64
N LEU A 158 13.44 -2.59 4.76
CA LEU A 158 14.10 -2.52 6.07
C LEU A 158 14.26 -1.06 6.54
N GLY A 159 14.77 -0.16 5.72
CA GLY A 159 15.07 1.22 6.13
C GLY A 159 13.81 2.06 6.33
N ALA A 160 13.07 2.32 5.25
CA ALA A 160 11.94 3.25 5.30
C ALA A 160 10.76 2.72 6.11
N HIS A 161 10.40 1.42 5.98
CA HIS A 161 9.29 0.87 6.76
C HIS A 161 9.59 0.78 8.25
N LEU A 162 10.81 0.40 8.65
CA LEU A 162 11.20 0.42 10.07
C LEU A 162 11.11 1.84 10.64
N LEU A 163 11.60 2.83 9.90
CA LEU A 163 11.49 4.23 10.31
C LEU A 163 10.03 4.68 10.42
N MET A 164 9.20 4.33 9.44
CA MET A 164 7.78 4.66 9.43
C MET A 164 7.05 4.04 10.65
N PHE A 165 7.26 2.76 10.93
CA PHE A 165 6.66 2.08 12.07
C PHE A 165 7.17 2.64 13.41
N TYR A 166 8.45 3.04 13.47
CA TYR A 166 9.01 3.73 14.62
C TYR A 166 8.31 5.07 14.86
N LEU A 167 8.09 5.87 13.81
CA LEU A 167 7.40 7.16 13.91
C LEU A 167 5.94 7.00 14.36
N TYR A 168 5.24 5.94 13.95
CA TYR A 168 3.86 5.68 14.37
C TYR A 168 3.71 5.39 15.88
N LYS A 169 4.80 5.11 16.58
CA LYS A 169 4.77 5.02 18.07
C LYS A 169 4.56 6.38 18.72
N PHE A 170 5.00 7.47 18.07
CA PHE A 170 5.03 8.81 18.66
C PHE A 170 4.00 9.76 18.05
N TYR A 171 3.64 9.56 16.79
CA TYR A 171 2.77 10.47 16.06
C TYR A 171 1.42 9.82 15.72
N THR A 172 0.37 10.63 15.78
CA THR A 172 -0.95 10.28 15.24
C THR A 172 -0.96 10.52 13.73
N VAL A 173 -1.64 9.67 12.99
CA VAL A 173 -1.82 9.82 11.53
C VAL A 173 -2.71 11.04 11.23
#